data_6718666214af7cd23c8a6fa2a2dd7ee8
#
_entry.id   6718666214af7cd23c8a6fa2a2dd7ee8
#
_cell.length_a   1.000
_cell.length_b   1.000
_cell.length_c   1.000
_cell.angle_alpha   90.00
_cell.angle_beta   90.00
_cell.angle_gamma   90.00
#
_symmetry.space_group_name_H-M   'P 1'
#
loop_
_entity.id
_entity.type
_entity.pdbx_description
1 polymer ?
#
loop_
_entity_poly.entity_id
_entity_poly.type
_entity_poly.pdbx_seq_one_letter_code
_entity_poly.pdbx_strand_id
1 'polypeptide(L)'
;RWDYDSIRGCKCNRDRMGWDCSQKLCPFGDDPLSTSQYNELQNLNCDLDDDTQATVRFTFREEVTDALDPTTMTLKDLEEALEALETIDDVRLKSSIVGGDDDSQFVCSNSGTDILIEFLRPTGDVPLLQVSDGGTFTVSDYRQGTKEWEECSGRGLCDRMSGLCQCFAGYGASDGQGGAGPHEDCGHPIPLVREMAQLVGNTE
;
A
#
# COMPACT_ATOMS: atom_id res chain seq x y z
N ARG A 1 -32.57 6.30 -18.71
CA ARG A 1 -31.14 6.60 -18.98
C ARG A 1 -30.99 7.81 -19.90
N TRP A 2 -31.67 8.89 -19.64
CA TRP A 2 -31.62 10.05 -20.54
C TRP A 2 -30.42 10.98 -20.28
N ASP A 3 -29.68 10.84 -19.16
CA ASP A 3 -28.50 11.65 -18.81
C ASP A 3 -27.18 10.85 -18.76
N TYR A 4 -27.19 9.61 -19.20
CA TYR A 4 -26.04 8.71 -19.10
C TYR A 4 -24.77 9.28 -19.75
N ASP A 5 -24.88 9.98 -20.87
CA ASP A 5 -23.76 10.56 -21.62
C ASP A 5 -23.56 12.05 -21.37
N SER A 6 -24.37 12.68 -20.52
CA SER A 6 -24.40 14.13 -20.32
C SER A 6 -23.64 14.58 -19.06
N ILE A 7 -23.51 13.71 -18.07
CA ILE A 7 -22.84 14.03 -16.82
C ILE A 7 -21.37 13.58 -16.92
N ARG A 8 -20.49 14.56 -17.07
CA ARG A 8 -19.05 14.34 -17.05
C ARG A 8 -18.49 14.92 -15.77
N GLY A 9 -17.76 14.11 -15.01
CA GLY A 9 -16.95 14.55 -13.87
C GLY A 9 -15.50 14.75 -14.26
N CYS A 10 -14.74 15.48 -13.44
CA CYS A 10 -13.30 15.53 -13.56
C CYS A 10 -12.69 14.22 -13.04
N LYS A 11 -11.68 13.67 -13.73
CA LYS A 11 -10.78 12.67 -13.15
C LYS A 11 -9.76 13.46 -12.34
N CYS A 12 -9.84 13.36 -11.02
CA CYS A 12 -8.97 14.10 -10.11
C CYS A 12 -7.58 13.44 -10.04
N ASN A 13 -6.56 14.24 -9.75
CA ASN A 13 -5.27 13.74 -9.32
C ASN A 13 -5.41 13.01 -7.98
N ARG A 14 -4.44 12.16 -7.62
CA ARG A 14 -4.44 11.28 -6.45
C ARG A 14 -4.79 11.98 -5.12
N ASP A 15 -4.31 13.20 -4.92
CA ASP A 15 -4.50 14.00 -3.70
C ASP A 15 -5.81 14.79 -3.66
N ARG A 16 -6.67 14.64 -4.69
CA ARG A 16 -7.87 15.42 -4.87
C ARG A 16 -9.12 14.58 -5.02
N MET A 17 -10.24 15.15 -4.58
CA MET A 17 -11.57 14.55 -4.70
C MET A 17 -12.66 15.59 -4.94
N GLY A 18 -13.87 15.11 -5.12
CA GLY A 18 -15.04 15.93 -5.43
C GLY A 18 -15.27 16.04 -6.94
N TRP A 19 -16.43 16.59 -7.31
CA TRP A 19 -16.86 16.69 -8.71
C TRP A 19 -15.97 17.64 -9.54
N ASP A 20 -15.30 18.57 -8.90
CA ASP A 20 -14.43 19.62 -9.47
C ASP A 20 -12.98 19.50 -9.00
N CYS A 21 -12.63 18.44 -8.26
CA CYS A 21 -11.31 18.21 -7.70
C CYS A 21 -10.82 19.33 -6.74
N SER A 22 -11.72 20.10 -6.16
CA SER A 22 -11.37 21.21 -5.27
C SER A 22 -10.97 20.74 -3.86
N GLN A 23 -11.43 19.57 -3.43
CA GLN A 23 -11.17 19.02 -2.11
C GLN A 23 -9.91 18.17 -2.11
N LYS A 24 -9.15 18.25 -1.03
CA LYS A 24 -8.01 17.36 -0.80
C LYS A 24 -8.44 16.06 -0.13
N LEU A 25 -7.76 14.98 -0.48
CA LEU A 25 -7.82 13.74 0.27
C LEU A 25 -6.91 13.84 1.50
N CYS A 26 -7.34 13.26 2.60
CA CYS A 26 -6.50 13.04 3.77
C CYS A 26 -5.83 11.67 3.71
N PRO A 27 -4.78 11.43 4.49
CA PRO A 27 -4.18 10.11 4.63
C PRO A 27 -5.19 9.05 5.07
N PHE A 28 -5.02 7.85 4.54
CA PHE A 28 -5.76 6.66 4.93
C PHE A 28 -4.86 5.73 5.74
N GLY A 29 -5.44 4.94 6.59
CA GLY A 29 -4.74 3.94 7.39
C GLY A 29 -5.68 2.93 8.03
N ASP A 30 -5.08 2.04 8.80
CA ASP A 30 -5.75 1.00 9.57
C ASP A 30 -6.32 1.56 10.88
N ASP A 31 -7.46 1.04 11.35
CA ASP A 31 -8.01 1.40 12.66
C ASP A 31 -7.14 0.80 13.79
N PRO A 32 -6.46 1.63 14.60
CA PRO A 32 -5.56 1.13 15.63
C PRO A 32 -6.27 0.39 16.79
N LEU A 33 -7.59 0.37 16.82
CA LEU A 33 -8.36 -0.39 17.82
C LEU A 33 -8.76 -1.77 17.35
N SER A 34 -8.68 -2.04 16.06
CA SER A 34 -8.88 -3.37 15.51
C SER A 34 -7.65 -4.23 15.77
N THR A 35 -7.85 -5.51 16.04
CA THR A 35 -6.77 -6.44 16.42
C THR A 35 -6.89 -7.75 15.66
N SER A 36 -5.79 -8.51 15.59
CA SER A 36 -5.73 -9.81 14.92
C SER A 36 -5.99 -9.73 13.42
N GLN A 37 -5.57 -8.64 12.81
CA GLN A 37 -5.67 -8.38 11.39
C GLN A 37 -4.36 -8.66 10.67
N TYR A 38 -4.45 -8.87 9.36
CA TYR A 38 -3.34 -9.24 8.51
C TYR A 38 -3.25 -8.31 7.29
N ASN A 39 -2.03 -8.07 6.84
CA ASN A 39 -1.78 -7.48 5.55
C ASN A 39 -2.13 -8.48 4.45
N GLU A 40 -2.50 -7.98 3.29
CA GLU A 40 -2.63 -8.78 2.07
C GLU A 40 -1.28 -9.37 1.69
N LEU A 41 -1.27 -10.64 1.34
CA LEU A 41 -0.13 -11.35 0.75
C LEU A 41 -0.53 -11.95 -0.57
N GLN A 42 0.15 -11.57 -1.64
CA GLN A 42 0.01 -12.20 -2.95
C GLN A 42 1.26 -13.00 -3.28
N ASN A 43 1.09 -14.16 -3.87
CA ASN A 43 2.20 -14.97 -4.36
C ASN A 43 2.42 -14.67 -5.84
N LEU A 44 3.60 -14.20 -6.18
CA LEU A 44 4.10 -14.05 -7.54
C LEU A 44 5.04 -15.21 -7.83
N ASN A 45 4.64 -16.09 -8.72
CA ASN A 45 5.51 -17.14 -9.25
C ASN A 45 6.07 -16.71 -10.59
N CYS A 46 7.37 -16.88 -10.78
CA CYS A 46 8.06 -16.62 -12.03
C CYS A 46 8.87 -17.84 -12.47
N ASP A 47 8.61 -18.30 -13.70
CA ASP A 47 9.32 -19.41 -14.35
C ASP A 47 9.84 -18.95 -15.71
N LEU A 48 11.16 -18.75 -15.82
CA LEU A 48 11.79 -18.33 -17.08
C LEU A 48 11.90 -19.52 -18.03
N ASP A 49 11.41 -19.32 -19.24
CA ASP A 49 11.48 -20.28 -20.34
C ASP A 49 11.98 -19.61 -21.64
N ASP A 50 12.04 -20.40 -22.73
CA ASP A 50 12.49 -19.91 -24.03
C ASP A 50 11.50 -18.90 -24.67
N ASP A 51 10.25 -18.86 -24.19
CA ASP A 51 9.19 -17.97 -24.67
C ASP A 51 9.06 -16.70 -23.79
N THR A 52 9.91 -16.57 -22.76
CA THR A 52 9.89 -15.41 -21.85
C THR A 52 10.08 -14.11 -22.64
N GLN A 53 9.16 -13.18 -22.46
CA GLN A 53 9.23 -11.87 -23.11
C GLN A 53 10.39 -11.04 -22.57
N ALA A 54 10.99 -10.21 -23.44
CA ALA A 54 12.09 -9.35 -23.06
C ALA A 54 11.74 -8.29 -22.02
N THR A 55 10.45 -7.99 -21.85
CA THR A 55 9.97 -7.03 -20.84
C THR A 55 8.60 -7.43 -20.31
N VAL A 56 8.40 -7.17 -19.03
CA VAL A 56 7.15 -7.37 -18.30
C VAL A 56 6.66 -6.06 -17.69
N ARG A 57 5.36 -5.92 -17.53
CA ARG A 57 4.73 -4.80 -16.82
C ARG A 57 3.71 -5.34 -15.83
N PHE A 58 3.67 -4.74 -14.66
CA PHE A 58 2.66 -5.03 -13.65
C PHE A 58 1.59 -3.95 -13.65
N THR A 59 0.35 -4.36 -13.45
CA THR A 59 -0.81 -3.46 -13.40
C THR A 59 -1.54 -3.62 -12.07
N PHE A 60 -1.80 -2.50 -11.40
CA PHE A 60 -2.59 -2.47 -10.17
C PHE A 60 -3.58 -1.30 -10.25
N ARG A 61 -4.88 -1.59 -10.03
CA ARG A 61 -5.96 -0.57 -10.07
C ARG A 61 -5.90 0.35 -11.30
N GLU A 62 -5.68 -0.23 -12.50
CA GLU A 62 -5.56 0.48 -13.79
C GLU A 62 -4.24 1.26 -14.02
N GLU A 63 -3.32 1.30 -13.06
CA GLU A 63 -1.99 1.86 -13.23
C GLU A 63 -0.97 0.78 -13.61
N VAL A 64 -0.01 1.15 -14.45
CA VAL A 64 0.93 0.22 -15.08
C VAL A 64 2.36 0.67 -14.78
N THR A 65 3.20 -0.24 -14.32
CA THR A 65 4.63 0.04 -14.10
C THR A 65 5.37 0.35 -15.40
N ASP A 66 6.55 0.90 -15.29
CA ASP A 66 7.51 0.87 -16.39
C ASP A 66 7.86 -0.57 -16.76
N ALA A 67 8.45 -0.74 -17.95
CA ALA A 67 8.86 -2.06 -18.42
C ALA A 67 10.07 -2.55 -17.64
N LEU A 68 10.00 -3.77 -17.10
CA LEU A 68 11.04 -4.44 -16.38
C LEU A 68 11.59 -5.63 -17.20
N ASP A 69 12.88 -5.94 -17.07
CA ASP A 69 13.48 -7.11 -17.68
C ASP A 69 13.40 -8.29 -16.70
N PRO A 70 12.60 -9.32 -16.98
CA PRO A 70 12.41 -10.44 -16.06
C PRO A 70 13.70 -11.24 -15.78
N THR A 71 14.69 -11.18 -16.66
CA THR A 71 15.94 -11.94 -16.51
C THR A 71 16.95 -11.28 -15.56
N THR A 72 16.81 -9.98 -15.33
CA THR A 72 17.73 -9.18 -14.49
C THR A 72 17.07 -8.49 -13.32
N MET A 73 15.73 -8.46 -13.29
CA MET A 73 14.93 -7.80 -12.25
C MET A 73 15.22 -8.38 -10.86
N THR A 74 15.62 -7.53 -9.94
CA THR A 74 15.80 -7.89 -8.52
C THR A 74 14.52 -7.64 -7.72
N LEU A 75 14.45 -8.14 -6.48
CA LEU A 75 13.34 -7.85 -5.56
C LEU A 75 13.18 -6.34 -5.37
N LYS A 76 14.31 -5.64 -5.21
CA LYS A 76 14.32 -4.19 -5.05
C LYS A 76 13.78 -3.46 -6.28
N ASP A 77 14.19 -3.87 -7.49
CA ASP A 77 13.70 -3.25 -8.74
C ASP A 77 12.17 -3.40 -8.86
N LEU A 78 11.63 -4.55 -8.46
CA LEU A 78 10.19 -4.80 -8.48
C LEU A 78 9.48 -3.98 -7.39
N GLU A 79 10.02 -3.92 -6.18
CA GLU A 79 9.48 -3.12 -5.07
C GLU A 79 9.41 -1.63 -5.47
N GLU A 80 10.52 -1.05 -5.94
CA GLU A 80 10.57 0.33 -6.42
C GLU A 80 9.60 0.60 -7.58
N ALA A 81 9.44 -0.35 -8.50
CA ALA A 81 8.50 -0.21 -9.62
C ALA A 81 7.03 -0.27 -9.19
N LEU A 82 6.69 -1.09 -8.19
CA LEU A 82 5.34 -1.16 -7.63
C LEU A 82 5.03 0.09 -6.82
N GLU A 83 5.96 0.58 -6.00
CA GLU A 83 5.80 1.80 -5.20
C GLU A 83 5.80 3.08 -6.05
N ALA A 84 6.30 3.02 -7.28
CA ALA A 84 6.17 4.11 -8.25
C ALA A 84 4.72 4.30 -8.75
N LEU A 85 3.85 3.29 -8.59
CA LEU A 85 2.43 3.42 -8.90
C LEU A 85 1.74 4.32 -7.86
N GLU A 86 0.88 5.23 -8.33
CA GLU A 86 0.16 6.13 -7.43
C GLU A 86 -0.81 5.38 -6.49
N THR A 87 -1.13 4.13 -6.76
CA THR A 87 -2.08 3.30 -6.01
C THR A 87 -1.43 2.39 -4.98
N ILE A 88 -0.10 2.36 -4.93
CA ILE A 88 0.70 1.59 -3.97
C ILE A 88 1.66 2.55 -3.27
N ASP A 89 1.57 2.65 -1.93
CA ASP A 89 2.46 3.52 -1.15
C ASP A 89 3.64 2.75 -0.55
N ASP A 90 3.41 1.46 -0.18
CA ASP A 90 4.42 0.67 0.54
C ASP A 90 4.12 -0.83 0.36
N VAL A 91 5.07 -1.58 -0.15
CA VAL A 91 5.03 -3.04 -0.26
C VAL A 91 6.33 -3.64 0.25
N ARG A 92 6.30 -4.89 0.61
CA ARG A 92 7.50 -5.65 0.99
C ARG A 92 7.52 -6.96 0.25
N LEU A 93 8.64 -7.25 -0.40
CA LEU A 93 8.85 -8.48 -1.14
C LEU A 93 9.74 -9.45 -0.38
N LYS A 94 9.38 -10.73 -0.39
CA LYS A 94 10.14 -11.82 0.22
C LYS A 94 10.20 -13.02 -0.71
N SER A 95 11.40 -13.54 -0.95
CA SER A 95 11.55 -14.80 -1.66
C SER A 95 11.30 -15.97 -0.72
N SER A 96 10.59 -16.99 -1.22
CA SER A 96 10.36 -18.25 -0.47
C SER A 96 11.59 -19.15 -0.39
N ILE A 97 12.60 -18.95 -1.27
CA ILE A 97 13.71 -19.91 -1.48
C ILE A 97 14.89 -19.66 -0.54
N VAL A 98 15.11 -18.44 -0.09
CA VAL A 98 16.25 -18.12 0.79
C VAL A 98 15.72 -17.28 1.97
N GLY A 99 15.88 -17.78 3.17
CA GLY A 99 15.46 -17.10 4.39
C GLY A 99 16.24 -15.81 4.65
N GLY A 100 15.99 -14.77 3.88
CA GLY A 100 16.59 -13.46 4.03
C GLY A 100 15.92 -12.43 3.12
N ASP A 101 15.76 -11.23 3.63
CA ASP A 101 15.35 -10.04 2.87
C ASP A 101 16.60 -9.53 2.12
N ASP A 102 17.06 -10.25 1.10
CA ASP A 102 18.20 -9.81 0.26
C ASP A 102 17.64 -9.11 -1.00
N ASP A 103 17.60 -7.80 -0.95
CA ASP A 103 17.09 -6.92 -2.03
C ASP A 103 17.79 -7.14 -3.38
N SER A 104 18.98 -7.73 -3.38
CA SER A 104 19.76 -8.04 -4.59
C SER A 104 19.35 -9.35 -5.26
N GLN A 105 18.45 -10.12 -4.66
CA GLN A 105 17.99 -11.39 -5.20
C GLN A 105 17.13 -11.19 -6.44
N PHE A 106 17.34 -12.02 -7.47
CA PHE A 106 16.50 -12.00 -8.66
C PHE A 106 15.08 -12.50 -8.38
N VAL A 107 14.11 -11.84 -9.00
CA VAL A 107 12.69 -12.22 -8.93
C VAL A 107 12.44 -13.56 -9.62
N CYS A 108 13.12 -13.80 -10.73
CA CYS A 108 12.93 -15.00 -11.55
C CYS A 108 14.14 -15.91 -11.56
N SER A 109 13.89 -17.19 -11.74
CA SER A 109 14.92 -18.20 -11.98
C SER A 109 14.41 -19.27 -12.95
N ASN A 110 15.33 -20.00 -13.61
CA ASN A 110 15.00 -21.09 -14.54
C ASN A 110 14.38 -22.33 -13.86
N SER A 111 14.27 -22.34 -12.53
CA SER A 111 13.63 -23.42 -11.76
C SER A 111 12.30 -23.01 -11.12
N GLY A 112 11.79 -21.84 -11.49
CA GLY A 112 10.67 -21.20 -10.84
C GLY A 112 11.06 -20.53 -9.52
N THR A 113 10.48 -19.39 -9.24
CA THR A 113 10.67 -18.65 -7.98
C THR A 113 9.33 -18.17 -7.48
N ASP A 114 9.05 -18.40 -6.21
CA ASP A 114 7.88 -17.85 -5.52
C ASP A 114 8.31 -16.64 -4.69
N ILE A 115 7.70 -15.51 -4.98
CA ILE A 115 7.88 -14.24 -4.26
C ILE A 115 6.56 -13.89 -3.55
N LEU A 116 6.63 -13.65 -2.25
CA LEU A 116 5.51 -13.11 -1.49
C LEU A 116 5.58 -11.59 -1.51
N ILE A 117 4.52 -10.97 -1.99
CA ILE A 117 4.31 -9.53 -2.01
C ILE A 117 3.36 -9.20 -0.88
N GLU A 118 3.86 -8.53 0.16
CA GLU A 118 3.08 -8.04 1.28
C GLU A 118 2.70 -6.58 1.03
N PHE A 119 1.39 -6.29 0.97
CA PHE A 119 0.89 -4.93 0.84
C PHE A 119 0.81 -4.29 2.23
N LEU A 120 1.69 -3.33 2.48
CA LEU A 120 1.71 -2.54 3.71
C LEU A 120 0.78 -1.33 3.60
N ARG A 121 0.74 -0.71 2.41
CA ARG A 121 -0.16 0.39 2.02
C ARG A 121 -0.41 0.34 0.50
N PRO A 122 -1.67 0.25 0.03
CA PRO A 122 -2.91 0.24 0.82
C PRO A 122 -3.07 -1.05 1.64
N THR A 123 -3.79 -0.97 2.76
CA THR A 123 -4.19 -2.12 3.58
C THR A 123 -5.50 -2.73 3.08
N GLY A 124 -5.92 -3.85 3.69
CA GLY A 124 -7.17 -4.54 3.38
C GLY A 124 -7.03 -5.58 2.28
N ASP A 125 -8.18 -6.06 1.82
CA ASP A 125 -8.31 -6.98 0.68
C ASP A 125 -8.12 -6.18 -0.61
N VAL A 126 -6.92 -6.26 -1.19
CA VAL A 126 -6.59 -5.54 -2.43
C VAL A 126 -6.72 -6.44 -3.65
N PRO A 127 -7.04 -5.90 -4.83
CA PRO A 127 -7.13 -6.71 -6.04
C PRO A 127 -5.78 -7.32 -6.40
N LEU A 128 -5.81 -8.50 -7.03
CA LEU A 128 -4.61 -9.15 -7.56
C LEU A 128 -3.88 -8.24 -8.56
N LEU A 129 -2.55 -8.22 -8.43
CA LEU A 129 -1.67 -7.70 -9.47
C LEU A 129 -1.93 -8.43 -10.78
N GLN A 130 -1.99 -7.69 -11.86
CA GLN A 130 -2.06 -8.24 -13.20
C GLN A 130 -0.70 -8.11 -13.87
N VAL A 131 -0.32 -9.09 -14.67
CA VAL A 131 0.97 -9.13 -15.34
C VAL A 131 0.77 -9.27 -16.85
N SER A 132 1.52 -8.51 -17.63
CA SER A 132 1.53 -8.56 -19.10
C SER A 132 2.80 -9.23 -19.59
N ASP A 133 2.81 -10.56 -19.71
CA ASP A 133 4.06 -11.30 -19.97
C ASP A 133 3.91 -12.59 -20.80
N GLY A 134 2.71 -12.89 -21.27
CA GLY A 134 2.46 -14.11 -22.05
C GLY A 134 2.52 -15.43 -21.26
N GLY A 135 2.60 -15.39 -19.92
CA GLY A 135 2.47 -16.58 -19.07
C GLY A 135 3.70 -16.96 -18.25
N THR A 136 4.78 -16.19 -18.32
CA THR A 136 6.01 -16.35 -17.50
C THR A 136 5.72 -16.12 -16.01
N PHE A 137 4.78 -15.21 -15.71
CA PHE A 137 4.39 -14.89 -14.35
C PHE A 137 2.96 -15.34 -14.05
N THR A 138 2.75 -15.84 -12.84
CA THR A 138 1.41 -16.08 -12.30
C THR A 138 1.27 -15.41 -10.94
N VAL A 139 0.15 -14.73 -10.71
CA VAL A 139 -0.19 -14.09 -9.44
C VAL A 139 -1.39 -14.80 -8.82
N SER A 140 -1.31 -15.08 -7.53
CA SER A 140 -2.40 -15.71 -6.79
C SER A 140 -2.49 -15.15 -5.37
N ASP A 141 -3.69 -15.21 -4.77
CA ASP A 141 -3.86 -14.89 -3.36
C ASP A 141 -3.14 -15.92 -2.49
N TYR A 142 -2.28 -15.44 -1.60
CA TYR A 142 -1.67 -16.25 -0.56
C TYR A 142 -2.40 -16.08 0.77
N ARG A 143 -2.73 -14.86 1.14
CA ARG A 143 -3.51 -14.52 2.32
C ARG A 143 -4.24 -13.20 2.12
N GLN A 144 -5.54 -13.24 2.21
CA GLN A 144 -6.41 -12.07 2.10
C GLN A 144 -6.18 -11.10 3.25
N GLY A 145 -6.04 -9.82 2.94
CA GLY A 145 -5.89 -8.75 3.91
C GLY A 145 -7.20 -8.48 4.67
N THR A 146 -7.07 -8.22 5.96
CA THR A 146 -8.22 -7.98 6.84
C THR A 146 -8.15 -6.66 7.60
N LYS A 147 -7.10 -5.87 7.38
CA LYS A 147 -6.97 -4.52 7.92
C LYS A 147 -7.95 -3.56 7.25
N GLU A 148 -8.35 -2.52 7.94
CA GLU A 148 -9.14 -1.45 7.37
C GLU A 148 -8.27 -0.51 6.51
N TRP A 149 -8.91 0.18 5.58
CA TRP A 149 -8.33 1.28 4.81
C TRP A 149 -9.25 2.47 4.90
N GLU A 150 -9.15 3.21 6.01
CA GLU A 150 -10.06 4.29 6.36
C GLU A 150 -9.38 5.64 6.41
N GLU A 151 -10.08 6.67 5.98
CA GLU A 151 -9.60 8.05 6.06
C GLU A 151 -9.34 8.44 7.51
N CYS A 152 -8.15 9.01 7.78
CA CYS A 152 -7.68 9.33 9.12
C CYS A 152 -7.76 8.12 10.08
N SER A 153 -7.59 6.89 9.55
CA SER A 153 -7.67 5.61 10.30
C SER A 153 -8.96 5.47 11.14
N GLY A 154 -10.05 6.16 10.75
CA GLY A 154 -11.27 6.25 11.55
C GLY A 154 -11.10 6.98 12.89
N ARG A 155 -9.94 7.61 13.16
CA ARG A 155 -9.58 8.26 14.44
C ARG A 155 -9.32 9.76 14.33
N GLY A 156 -9.85 10.40 13.30
CA GLY A 156 -9.74 11.82 13.07
C GLY A 156 -10.79 12.34 12.11
N LEU A 157 -10.78 13.65 11.91
CA LEU A 157 -11.59 14.33 10.90
C LEU A 157 -10.67 14.90 9.82
N CYS A 158 -11.03 14.68 8.57
CA CYS A 158 -10.30 15.23 7.44
C CYS A 158 -10.64 16.71 7.24
N ASP A 159 -9.65 17.57 7.26
CA ASP A 159 -9.76 18.94 6.75
C ASP A 159 -9.54 18.93 5.24
N ARG A 160 -10.62 19.01 4.49
CA ARG A 160 -10.64 19.00 3.02
C ARG A 160 -9.91 20.17 2.37
N MET A 161 -9.61 21.22 3.09
CA MET A 161 -8.88 22.38 2.56
C MET A 161 -7.37 22.16 2.64
N SER A 162 -6.89 21.65 3.76
CA SER A 162 -5.46 21.37 3.98
C SER A 162 -5.05 19.97 3.52
N GLY A 163 -5.94 18.98 3.56
CA GLY A 163 -5.64 17.55 3.35
C GLY A 163 -5.01 16.90 4.57
N LEU A 164 -5.19 17.49 5.75
CA LEU A 164 -4.63 16.98 7.00
C LEU A 164 -5.71 16.36 7.87
N CYS A 165 -5.33 15.29 8.58
CA CYS A 165 -6.18 14.70 9.59
C CYS A 165 -6.10 15.47 10.91
N GLN A 166 -7.26 15.84 11.46
CA GLN A 166 -7.39 16.35 12.81
C GLN A 166 -7.70 15.18 13.74
N CYS A 167 -6.66 14.60 14.34
CA CYS A 167 -6.79 13.40 15.15
C CYS A 167 -7.62 13.65 16.42
N PHE A 168 -8.42 12.67 16.82
CA PHE A 168 -9.08 12.69 18.11
C PHE A 168 -8.06 12.57 19.25
N ALA A 169 -8.41 13.06 20.44
CA ALA A 169 -7.53 12.98 21.60
C ALA A 169 -7.11 11.54 21.88
N GLY A 170 -5.80 11.30 22.04
CA GLY A 170 -5.23 9.98 22.23
C GLY A 170 -4.77 9.27 20.96
N TYR A 171 -4.81 9.95 19.82
CA TYR A 171 -4.32 9.41 18.55
C TYR A 171 -3.35 10.37 17.86
N GLY A 172 -2.42 9.84 17.09
CA GLY A 172 -1.42 10.58 16.35
C GLY A 172 -0.98 9.86 15.09
N ALA A 173 0.00 10.45 14.42
CA ALA A 173 0.58 9.93 13.18
C ALA A 173 1.20 8.55 13.36
N SER A 174 0.93 7.62 12.43
CA SER A 174 1.44 6.25 12.46
C SER A 174 2.63 6.03 11.51
N ASP A 175 3.28 4.87 11.66
CA ASP A 175 4.24 4.31 10.72
C ASP A 175 3.60 3.37 9.68
N GLY A 176 2.25 3.31 9.65
CA GLY A 176 1.49 2.37 8.82
C GLY A 176 1.39 0.95 9.39
N GLN A 177 2.09 0.65 10.50
CA GLN A 177 2.09 -0.66 11.16
C GLN A 177 1.64 -0.58 12.63
N GLY A 178 1.02 0.56 13.02
CA GLY A 178 0.50 0.80 14.37
C GLY A 178 1.50 1.45 15.34
N GLY A 179 2.77 1.63 14.95
CA GLY A 179 3.76 2.44 15.66
C GLY A 179 3.59 3.93 15.37
N ALA A 180 4.29 4.78 16.14
CA ALA A 180 4.40 6.21 15.84
C ALA A 180 5.26 6.44 14.59
N GLY A 181 4.84 7.31 13.67
CA GLY A 181 5.54 7.54 12.43
C GLY A 181 5.11 8.79 11.66
N PRO A 182 5.47 8.91 10.37
CA PRO A 182 5.28 10.12 9.59
C PRO A 182 3.94 10.25 8.87
N HIS A 183 3.06 9.24 8.90
CA HIS A 183 1.87 9.18 8.03
C HIS A 183 0.72 9.99 8.59
N GLU A 184 0.73 11.03 9.15
CA GLU A 184 -0.33 11.97 9.58
C GLU A 184 -1.81 11.44 9.49
N ASP A 185 -1.99 10.12 9.66
CA ASP A 185 -3.22 9.35 9.43
C ASP A 185 -4.03 9.04 10.72
N CYS A 186 -3.55 9.48 11.89
CA CYS A 186 -4.17 9.18 13.19
C CYS A 186 -4.17 7.69 13.59
N GLY A 187 -3.37 6.85 12.92
CA GLY A 187 -3.33 5.40 13.12
C GLY A 187 -2.50 4.92 14.32
N HIS A 188 -1.92 5.83 15.12
CA HIS A 188 -1.14 5.47 16.30
C HIS A 188 -1.83 5.91 17.59
N PRO A 189 -2.15 4.97 18.53
CA PRO A 189 -2.71 5.32 19.82
C PRO A 189 -1.63 5.91 20.77
N ILE A 190 -1.87 7.12 21.26
CA ILE A 190 -1.00 7.80 22.22
C ILE A 190 -1.51 7.51 23.62
N PRO A 191 -0.72 6.87 24.51
CA PRO A 191 -1.15 6.62 25.89
C PRO A 191 -1.44 7.92 26.65
N LEU A 192 -2.65 8.12 27.11
CA LEU A 192 -3.11 9.31 27.86
C LEU A 192 -2.32 9.53 29.17
N VAL A 193 -1.65 8.52 29.68
CA VAL A 193 -0.90 8.56 30.97
C VAL A 193 0.33 9.48 30.91
N ARG A 194 0.85 9.82 29.72
CA ARG A 194 2.01 10.72 29.61
C ARG A 194 1.70 12.19 29.89
N GLU A 195 0.49 12.65 29.62
CA GLU A 195 0.12 14.05 29.91
C GLU A 195 -0.06 14.31 31.41
N MET A 196 -0.57 13.35 32.17
CA MET A 196 -0.76 13.49 33.63
C MET A 196 0.55 13.53 34.41
N ALA A 197 1.58 12.83 33.96
CA ALA A 197 2.89 12.83 34.64
C ALA A 197 3.64 14.18 34.50
N GLN A 198 3.38 14.95 33.44
CA GLN A 198 3.97 16.27 33.25
C GLN A 198 3.24 17.37 34.07
N LEU A 199 1.96 17.19 34.34
CA LEU A 199 1.17 18.13 35.17
C LEU A 199 1.44 17.99 36.68
N VAL A 200 1.84 16.80 37.12
CA VAL A 200 2.13 16.54 38.56
C VAL A 200 3.58 16.85 38.89
N GLY A 201 4.50 16.92 37.95
CA GLY A 201 5.95 17.19 38.18
C GLY A 201 6.33 18.66 38.33
N ASN A 202 5.40 19.62 38.23
CA ASN A 202 5.68 21.06 38.30
C ASN A 202 5.13 21.74 39.59
N THR A 203 4.85 20.97 40.63
CA THR A 203 4.50 21.53 41.94
C THR A 203 5.57 21.15 42.97
N GLU A 204 6.77 21.75 42.89
CA GLU A 204 7.72 21.95 43.95
C GLU A 204 8.40 23.31 43.78
#